data_39ebc507517e9d8d01f586a836fc09dc
#
_entry.id   39ebc507517e9d8d01f586a836fc09dc
#
_cell.length_a   1.000
_cell.length_b   1.000
_cell.length_c   1.000
_cell.angle_alpha   90.00
_cell.angle_beta   90.00
_cell.angle_gamma   90.00
#
_symmetry.space_group_name_H-M   'P 1'
#
loop_
_entity.id
_entity.type
_entity.pdbx_description
1 polymer ?
#
loop_
_entity_poly.entity_id
_entity_poly.type
_entity_poly.pdbx_seq_one_letter_code
_entity_poly.pdbx_strand_id
1 'polypeptide(L)'
;IRSKNKKTTNSNWTNEHVDVLKIFAKDPSVDRIFVTAPAKIYMCKHEVGNKDWLQKIRPYWGHNFHFHVRLKCPKDSKLCKTQKPSVQYLSKGGTGCDETLNWWITKALEPVKIDPKKDKPKQKKHPTEYMMNELPPQCMSVLNNK
;
A
#
# COMPACT_ATOMS: atom_id res chain seq x y z
N ILE A 1 -4.05 9.21 11.55
CA ILE A 1 -3.42 10.21 10.69
C ILE A 1 -4.34 10.75 9.57
N ARG A 2 -5.48 10.12 9.33
CA ARG A 2 -6.47 10.58 8.36
C ARG A 2 -7.59 11.36 9.05
N SER A 3 -8.00 12.50 8.49
CA SER A 3 -9.13 13.31 8.99
C SER A 3 -10.47 12.57 8.90
N LYS A 4 -11.49 13.07 9.63
CA LYS A 4 -12.86 12.51 9.59
C LYS A 4 -13.47 12.53 8.17
N ASN A 5 -13.20 13.58 7.39
CA ASN A 5 -13.66 13.68 5.99
C ASN A 5 -12.93 12.75 5.02
N LYS A 6 -11.91 12.02 5.48
CA LYS A 6 -11.09 11.06 4.71
C LYS A 6 -10.28 11.66 3.55
N LYS A 7 -10.27 12.97 3.38
CA LYS A 7 -9.64 13.66 2.25
C LYS A 7 -8.29 14.27 2.58
N THR A 8 -8.07 14.59 3.86
CA THR A 8 -6.83 15.23 4.35
C THR A 8 -6.19 14.41 5.47
N THR A 9 -4.96 14.75 5.82
CA THR A 9 -4.35 14.32 7.07
C THR A 9 -4.98 15.06 8.26
N ASN A 10 -4.86 14.52 9.46
CA ASN A 10 -5.27 15.18 10.73
C ASN A 10 -4.04 15.74 11.49
N SER A 11 -4.27 16.33 12.66
CA SER A 11 -3.22 16.92 13.49
C SER A 11 -2.15 15.95 13.99
N ASN A 12 -2.41 14.63 13.96
CA ASN A 12 -1.41 13.61 14.31
C ASN A 12 -0.38 13.36 13.22
N TRP A 13 -0.59 13.92 12.01
CA TRP A 13 0.37 13.82 10.92
C TRP A 13 1.36 14.97 10.99
N THR A 14 2.64 14.67 11.08
CA THR A 14 3.72 15.64 11.20
C THR A 14 4.80 15.42 10.14
N ASN A 15 5.76 16.34 10.05
CA ASN A 15 6.89 16.23 9.14
C ASN A 15 7.82 15.06 9.51
N GLU A 16 7.93 14.71 10.78
CA GLU A 16 8.71 13.54 11.21
C GLU A 16 8.21 12.24 10.58
N HIS A 17 6.89 12.12 10.38
CA HIS A 17 6.32 10.98 9.64
C HIS A 17 6.77 10.97 8.18
N VAL A 18 6.88 12.16 7.56
CA VAL A 18 7.39 12.28 6.18
C VAL A 18 8.86 11.87 6.13
N ASP A 19 9.67 12.32 7.08
CA ASP A 19 11.11 12.02 7.13
C ASP A 19 11.36 10.52 7.32
N VAL A 20 10.63 9.89 8.23
CA VAL A 20 10.69 8.43 8.42
C VAL A 20 10.36 7.69 7.12
N LEU A 21 9.24 8.03 6.46
CA LEU A 21 8.86 7.40 5.20
C LEU A 21 9.87 7.64 4.09
N LYS A 22 10.48 8.82 4.04
CA LYS A 22 11.52 9.19 3.08
C LYS A 22 12.79 8.35 3.27
N ILE A 23 13.21 8.14 4.52
CA ILE A 23 14.35 7.27 4.84
C ILE A 23 14.08 5.85 4.33
N PHE A 24 12.94 5.25 4.68
CA PHE A 24 12.57 3.92 4.19
C PHE A 24 12.48 3.86 2.66
N ALA A 25 11.87 4.86 2.02
CA ALA A 25 11.69 4.85 0.59
C ALA A 25 13.01 4.98 -0.18
N LYS A 26 14.03 5.63 0.40
CA LYS A 26 15.37 5.72 -0.19
C LYS A 26 16.17 4.44 -0.06
N ASP A 27 15.82 3.56 0.87
CA ASP A 27 16.50 2.27 1.00
C ASP A 27 16.31 1.43 -0.27
N PRO A 28 17.41 0.92 -0.86
CA PRO A 28 17.35 0.14 -2.08
C PRO A 28 16.64 -1.21 -1.93
N SER A 29 16.58 -1.78 -0.72
CA SER A 29 15.87 -3.03 -0.43
C SER A 29 14.36 -2.86 -0.40
N VAL A 30 13.85 -1.64 -0.23
CA VAL A 30 12.43 -1.35 -0.19
C VAL A 30 11.85 -1.31 -1.61
N ASP A 31 10.82 -2.13 -1.85
CA ASP A 31 10.05 -2.13 -3.09
C ASP A 31 8.99 -1.02 -3.06
N ARG A 32 8.15 -1.00 -2.05
CA ARG A 32 7.09 0.01 -1.88
C ARG A 32 6.66 0.17 -0.44
N ILE A 33 5.97 1.27 -0.16
CA ILE A 33 5.39 1.57 1.15
C ILE A 33 3.93 1.93 0.95
N PHE A 34 3.03 1.23 1.64
CA PHE A 34 1.61 1.54 1.62
C PHE A 34 1.25 2.51 2.72
N VAL A 35 0.53 3.56 2.35
CA VAL A 35 0.06 4.63 3.24
C VAL A 35 -1.39 4.99 2.94
N THR A 36 -2.03 5.72 3.83
CA THR A 36 -3.33 6.33 3.49
C THR A 36 -3.18 7.40 2.39
N ALA A 37 -4.15 7.51 1.50
CA ALA A 37 -4.09 8.43 0.37
C ALA A 37 -3.85 9.91 0.77
N PRO A 38 -4.50 10.45 1.81
CA PRO A 38 -4.20 11.80 2.29
C PRO A 38 -2.73 12.04 2.65
N ALA A 39 -2.04 11.04 3.23
CA ALA A 39 -0.62 11.16 3.55
C ALA A 39 0.24 11.25 2.26
N LYS A 40 -0.07 10.43 1.25
CA LYS A 40 0.61 10.53 -0.05
C LYS A 40 0.39 11.89 -0.70
N ILE A 41 -0.86 12.38 -0.71
CA ILE A 41 -1.21 13.68 -1.27
C ILE A 41 -0.48 14.81 -0.52
N TYR A 42 -0.44 14.74 0.82
CA TYR A 42 0.31 15.69 1.63
C TYR A 42 1.78 15.74 1.21
N MET A 43 2.44 14.58 1.14
CA MET A 43 3.85 14.51 0.73
C MET A 43 4.08 15.04 -0.68
N CYS A 44 3.21 14.71 -1.63
CA CYS A 44 3.30 15.24 -3.00
C CYS A 44 3.24 16.77 -3.05
N LYS A 45 2.40 17.37 -2.18
CA LYS A 45 2.19 18.82 -2.12
C LYS A 45 3.31 19.56 -1.40
N HIS A 46 3.82 18.99 -0.30
CA HIS A 46 4.71 19.71 0.63
C HIS A 46 6.19 19.34 0.48
N GLU A 47 6.51 18.20 -0.19
CA GLU A 47 7.90 17.85 -0.44
C GLU A 47 8.57 18.87 -1.36
N VAL A 48 9.72 19.36 -0.94
CA VAL A 48 10.57 20.30 -1.70
C VAL A 48 11.81 19.55 -2.20
N GLY A 49 12.21 19.83 -3.42
CA GLY A 49 13.38 19.19 -4.05
C GLY A 49 13.06 17.87 -4.75
N ASN A 50 13.96 16.88 -4.62
CA ASN A 50 13.81 15.60 -5.31
C ASN A 50 12.68 14.76 -4.73
N LYS A 51 11.69 14.46 -5.58
CA LYS A 51 10.47 13.69 -5.25
C LYS A 51 10.52 12.24 -5.73
N ASP A 52 11.62 11.72 -6.26
CA ASP A 52 11.69 10.38 -6.86
C ASP A 52 11.33 9.27 -5.87
N TRP A 53 11.71 9.45 -4.60
CA TRP A 53 11.37 8.52 -3.53
C TRP A 53 9.86 8.32 -3.34
N LEU A 54 9.06 9.33 -3.70
CA LEU A 54 7.60 9.26 -3.64
C LEU A 54 7.02 8.20 -4.58
N GLN A 55 7.74 7.77 -5.61
CA GLN A 55 7.32 6.67 -6.48
C GLN A 55 7.01 5.40 -5.69
N LYS A 56 7.81 5.10 -4.65
CA LYS A 56 7.61 3.94 -3.79
C LYS A 56 6.45 4.09 -2.80
N ILE A 57 6.02 5.32 -2.51
CA ILE A 57 4.89 5.58 -1.61
C ILE A 57 3.58 5.39 -2.36
N ARG A 58 2.80 4.40 -1.95
CA ARG A 58 1.57 4.01 -2.66
C ARG A 58 0.34 4.11 -1.75
N PRO A 59 -0.71 4.81 -2.17
CA PRO A 59 -1.96 4.82 -1.42
C PRO A 59 -2.58 3.43 -1.42
N TYR A 60 -3.09 3.02 -0.26
CA TYR A 60 -3.83 1.77 -0.12
C TYR A 60 -4.84 1.85 1.03
N TRP A 61 -5.89 1.04 0.96
CA TRP A 61 -6.93 0.99 1.98
C TRP A 61 -6.38 0.50 3.33
N GLY A 62 -7.04 0.91 4.44
CA GLY A 62 -6.72 0.39 5.77
C GLY A 62 -5.48 1.02 6.46
N HIS A 63 -4.69 1.85 5.76
CA HIS A 63 -3.42 2.42 6.28
C HIS A 63 -3.61 3.77 6.99
N ASN A 64 -4.59 3.84 7.91
CA ASN A 64 -4.90 5.09 8.61
C ASN A 64 -4.11 5.27 9.92
N PHE A 65 -3.57 4.19 10.47
CA PHE A 65 -2.89 4.14 11.77
C PHE A 65 -1.46 3.63 11.68
N HIS A 66 -1.09 3.04 10.55
CA HIS A 66 0.21 2.44 10.30
C HIS A 66 0.55 2.55 8.81
N PHE A 67 1.75 2.17 8.46
CA PHE A 67 2.18 1.96 7.07
C PHE A 67 2.81 0.57 6.93
N HIS A 68 2.76 0.01 5.74
CA HIS A 68 3.43 -1.24 5.42
C HIS A 68 4.63 -0.98 4.54
N VAL A 69 5.79 -1.47 4.95
CA VAL A 69 7.00 -1.51 4.11
C VAL A 69 7.09 -2.89 3.48
N ARG A 70 7.07 -2.93 2.14
CA ARG A 70 7.32 -4.15 1.38
C ARG A 70 8.74 -4.12 0.85
N LEU A 71 9.48 -5.17 1.18
CA LEU A 71 10.84 -5.35 0.68
C LEU A 71 10.86 -6.05 -0.67
N LYS A 72 11.91 -5.83 -1.43
CA LYS A 72 12.22 -6.62 -2.63
C LYS A 72 12.53 -8.05 -2.23
N CYS A 73 12.25 -8.98 -3.11
CA CYS A 73 12.63 -10.37 -2.87
C CYS A 73 14.16 -10.50 -2.85
N PRO A 74 14.73 -11.15 -1.82
CA PRO A 74 16.13 -11.54 -1.82
C PRO A 74 16.43 -12.49 -3.00
N LYS A 75 17.64 -12.38 -3.56
CA LYS A 75 18.04 -13.20 -4.73
C LYS A 75 17.92 -14.70 -4.46
N ASP A 76 18.19 -15.12 -3.23
CA ASP A 76 18.24 -16.53 -2.85
C ASP A 76 16.90 -17.09 -2.36
N SER A 77 15.86 -16.25 -2.29
CA SER A 77 14.53 -16.66 -1.82
C SER A 77 13.63 -17.12 -2.97
N LYS A 78 13.68 -18.41 -3.28
CA LYS A 78 12.87 -19.04 -4.35
C LYS A 78 11.36 -18.92 -4.12
N LEU A 79 10.91 -18.78 -2.87
CA LEU A 79 9.49 -18.68 -2.51
C LEU A 79 8.98 -17.23 -2.49
N CYS A 80 9.88 -16.25 -2.46
CA CYS A 80 9.49 -14.85 -2.48
C CYS A 80 8.95 -14.46 -3.86
N LYS A 81 7.78 -13.84 -3.87
CA LYS A 81 7.16 -13.34 -5.11
C LYS A 81 7.17 -11.83 -5.11
N THR A 82 7.84 -11.24 -6.09
CA THR A 82 7.80 -9.80 -6.32
C THR A 82 6.38 -9.35 -6.63
N GLN A 83 5.92 -8.32 -5.95
CA GLN A 83 4.57 -7.81 -6.15
C GLN A 83 4.42 -7.15 -7.52
N LYS A 84 3.39 -7.55 -8.24
CA LYS A 84 3.00 -6.94 -9.51
C LYS A 84 1.69 -6.15 -9.33
N PRO A 85 1.45 -5.11 -10.14
CA PRO A 85 2.41 -4.45 -11.04
C PRO A 85 3.51 -3.71 -10.27
N SER A 86 4.64 -3.41 -10.95
CA SER A 86 5.76 -2.67 -10.34
C SER A 86 5.36 -1.22 -10.00
N VAL A 87 6.10 -0.58 -9.07
CA VAL A 87 5.86 0.85 -8.76
C VAL A 87 6.13 1.73 -9.96
N GLN A 88 7.10 1.37 -10.79
CA GLN A 88 7.41 2.05 -12.05
C GLN A 88 6.21 2.06 -13.00
N TYR A 89 5.57 0.91 -13.18
CA TYR A 89 4.35 0.81 -14.00
C TYR A 89 3.20 1.63 -13.42
N LEU A 90 2.95 1.49 -12.11
CA LEU A 90 1.84 2.18 -11.43
C LEU A 90 1.99 3.72 -11.42
N SER A 91 3.20 4.23 -11.47
CA SER A 91 3.50 5.66 -11.49
C SER A 91 3.78 6.20 -12.89
N LYS A 92 3.64 5.37 -13.93
CA LYS A 92 3.98 5.71 -15.32
C LYS A 92 5.40 6.31 -15.44
N GLY A 93 6.34 5.78 -14.68
CA GLY A 93 7.73 6.26 -14.63
C GLY A 93 7.96 7.50 -13.77
N GLY A 94 6.93 8.16 -13.28
CA GLY A 94 7.03 9.36 -12.44
C GLY A 94 6.99 9.08 -10.94
N THR A 95 6.70 10.12 -10.16
CA THR A 95 6.63 10.07 -8.69
C THR A 95 5.32 9.49 -8.16
N GLY A 96 4.31 9.30 -9.03
CA GLY A 96 2.95 8.95 -8.65
C GLY A 96 2.23 10.08 -7.89
N CYS A 97 2.65 11.34 -8.13
CA CYS A 97 2.01 12.56 -7.63
C CYS A 97 1.16 13.22 -8.73
N ASP A 98 0.43 12.42 -9.44
CA ASP A 98 -0.44 12.85 -10.52
C ASP A 98 -1.92 12.91 -10.11
N GLU A 99 -2.76 13.31 -11.04
CA GLU A 99 -4.21 13.45 -10.82
C GLU A 99 -4.93 12.16 -10.44
N THR A 100 -4.32 10.98 -10.68
CA THR A 100 -4.91 9.70 -10.27
C THR A 100 -5.09 9.60 -8.75
N LEU A 101 -4.32 10.40 -7.98
CA LEU A 101 -4.50 10.50 -6.54
C LEU A 101 -5.86 11.08 -6.14
N ASN A 102 -6.46 11.93 -6.99
CA ASN A 102 -7.76 12.53 -6.71
C ASN A 102 -8.87 11.49 -6.61
N TRP A 103 -8.76 10.39 -7.36
CA TRP A 103 -9.71 9.29 -7.26
C TRP A 103 -9.84 8.76 -5.82
N TRP A 104 -8.74 8.67 -5.09
CA TRP A 104 -8.71 8.14 -3.72
C TRP A 104 -9.46 9.00 -2.68
N ILE A 105 -9.56 10.30 -2.93
CA ILE A 105 -10.22 11.27 -2.02
C ILE A 105 -11.56 11.78 -2.57
N THR A 106 -12.00 11.24 -3.71
CA THR A 106 -13.27 11.55 -4.34
C THR A 106 -14.07 10.28 -4.60
N LYS A 107 -13.99 9.71 -5.79
CA LYS A 107 -14.79 8.56 -6.23
C LYS A 107 -14.62 7.32 -5.36
N ALA A 108 -13.43 7.09 -4.86
CA ALA A 108 -13.16 5.97 -3.96
C ALA A 108 -13.88 6.09 -2.60
N LEU A 109 -14.35 7.27 -2.23
CA LEU A 109 -15.11 7.54 -1.00
C LEU A 109 -16.63 7.54 -1.22
N GLU A 110 -17.09 7.48 -2.46
CA GLU A 110 -18.51 7.39 -2.76
C GLU A 110 -19.08 6.05 -2.26
N PRO A 111 -20.29 6.05 -1.69
CA PRO A 111 -20.95 4.81 -1.30
C PRO A 111 -21.08 3.86 -2.51
N VAL A 112 -20.73 2.61 -2.33
CA VAL A 112 -20.98 1.58 -3.35
C VAL A 112 -22.49 1.43 -3.50
N LYS A 113 -23.02 1.72 -4.68
CA LYS A 113 -24.43 1.43 -5.01
C LYS A 113 -24.57 -0.08 -5.10
N ILE A 114 -25.12 -0.70 -4.07
CA ILE A 114 -25.44 -2.12 -4.07
C ILE A 114 -26.70 -2.27 -4.92
N ASP A 115 -26.62 -2.97 -6.03
CA ASP A 115 -27.77 -3.39 -6.80
C ASP A 115 -28.42 -4.58 -6.07
N PRO A 116 -29.64 -4.42 -5.50
CA PRO A 116 -30.28 -5.48 -4.73
C PRO A 116 -30.67 -6.71 -5.57
N LYS A 117 -30.63 -6.56 -6.91
CA LYS A 117 -30.95 -7.64 -7.86
C LYS A 117 -29.71 -8.44 -8.31
N LYS A 118 -28.51 -8.00 -7.97
CA LYS A 118 -27.32 -8.80 -8.23
C LYS A 118 -27.14 -9.79 -7.10
N ASP A 119 -27.13 -11.05 -7.44
CA ASP A 119 -26.77 -12.14 -6.54
C ASP A 119 -25.55 -11.72 -5.72
N LYS A 120 -25.64 -11.96 -4.38
CA LYS A 120 -24.50 -11.71 -3.48
C LYS A 120 -23.28 -12.36 -4.13
N PRO A 121 -22.21 -11.61 -4.42
CA PRO A 121 -21.04 -12.18 -5.04
C PRO A 121 -20.58 -13.36 -4.18
N LYS A 122 -20.42 -14.54 -4.78
CA LYS A 122 -19.85 -15.70 -4.09
C LYS A 122 -18.62 -15.19 -3.36
N GLN A 123 -18.57 -15.46 -2.05
CA GLN A 123 -17.48 -15.01 -1.21
C GLN A 123 -16.18 -15.53 -1.81
N LYS A 124 -15.47 -14.66 -2.55
CA LYS A 124 -14.18 -15.02 -3.10
C LYS A 124 -13.21 -15.10 -1.94
N LYS A 125 -12.46 -16.19 -1.86
CA LYS A 125 -11.35 -16.35 -0.93
C LYS A 125 -10.52 -15.05 -0.89
N HIS A 126 -10.26 -14.54 0.31
CA HIS A 126 -9.43 -13.33 0.44
C HIS A 126 -8.01 -13.63 -0.10
N PRO A 127 -7.36 -12.70 -0.81
CA PRO A 127 -6.03 -12.95 -1.39
C PRO A 127 -4.95 -13.34 -0.37
N THR A 128 -5.19 -13.08 0.92
CA THR A 128 -4.28 -13.44 2.03
C THR A 128 -4.72 -14.70 2.78
N GLU A 129 -5.83 -15.35 2.37
CA GLU A 129 -6.24 -16.64 2.89
C GLU A 129 -5.53 -17.74 2.13
N TYR A 130 -4.73 -18.51 2.84
CA TYR A 130 -4.03 -19.67 2.30
C TYR A 130 -4.59 -20.96 2.87
N MET A 131 -4.79 -21.95 2.03
CA MET A 131 -5.05 -23.32 2.48
C MET A 131 -3.70 -23.97 2.82
N MET A 132 -3.72 -24.97 3.69
CA MET A 132 -2.50 -25.65 4.15
C MET A 132 -1.64 -26.20 3.00
N ASN A 133 -2.28 -26.68 1.93
CA ASN A 133 -1.61 -27.18 0.75
C ASN A 133 -1.00 -26.09 -0.16
N GLU A 134 -1.34 -24.83 0.09
CA GLU A 134 -0.78 -23.66 -0.62
C GLU A 134 0.41 -23.05 0.12
N LEU A 135 0.68 -23.50 1.35
CA LEU A 135 1.80 -23.03 2.16
C LEU A 135 3.09 -23.79 1.79
N PRO A 136 4.27 -23.18 1.98
CA PRO A 136 5.53 -23.85 1.83
C PRO A 136 5.60 -25.11 2.72
N PRO A 137 6.20 -26.21 2.25
CA PRO A 137 6.29 -27.47 3.02
C PRO A 137 6.89 -27.30 4.44
N GLN A 138 7.78 -26.33 4.61
CA GLN A 138 8.38 -25.99 5.90
C GLN A 138 7.35 -25.53 6.94
N CYS A 139 6.19 -25.00 6.53
CA CYS A 139 5.13 -24.61 7.46
C CYS A 139 4.54 -25.82 8.18
N MET A 140 4.51 -26.98 7.55
CA MET A 140 4.02 -28.22 8.17
C MET A 140 4.91 -28.66 9.33
N SER A 141 6.23 -28.51 9.23
CA SER A 141 7.15 -28.89 10.32
C SER A 141 6.95 -28.00 11.55
N VAL A 142 6.63 -26.72 11.37
CA VAL A 142 6.34 -25.80 12.48
C VAL A 142 5.06 -26.17 13.21
N LEU A 143 4.03 -26.62 12.48
CA LEU A 143 2.74 -26.99 13.05
C LEU A 143 2.79 -28.35 13.77
N ASN A 144 3.63 -29.27 13.33
CA ASN A 144 3.76 -30.62 13.86
C ASN A 144 4.79 -30.73 15.01
N ASN A 145 5.62 -29.71 15.20
CA ASN A 145 6.52 -29.63 16.37
C ASN A 145 5.71 -29.13 17.59
N LYS A 146 5.13 -30.09 18.30
CA LYS A 146 4.63 -29.90 19.68
C LYS A 146 5.71 -30.19 20.69
#